data_0fa02771f3b30aae68bb1fced7203d65
#
_entry.id   0fa02771f3b30aae68bb1fced7203d65
#
_cell.length_a   1.000
_cell.length_b   1.000
_cell.length_c   1.000
_cell.angle_alpha   90.00
_cell.angle_beta   90.00
_cell.angle_gamma   90.00
#
_symmetry.space_group_name_H-M   'P 1'
#
loop_
_entity.id
_entity.type
_entity.pdbx_description
1 polymer ?
#
loop_
_entity_poly.entity_id
_entity_poly.type
_entity_poly.pdbx_seq_one_letter_code
_entity_poly.pdbx_strand_id
1 'polypeptide(L)'
;EDWNIAISSAIHHLAQPIDDLAYFGLSMGSIFGIPLIASRQDFKVAAIGLIGSREDALHGNEILDAAQQTRCPVLFLMQLEDELFDRGSCLNVFDRLASTDKHLHANPGLHPQIPAEEIDYTYQFIARHIAGTAQPKILDPIAD
;
A
#
# COMPACT_ATOMS: atom_id res chain seq x y z
N GLU A 1 7.22 -11.89 11.42
CA GLU A 1 8.51 -12.61 11.44
C GLU A 1 8.55 -13.62 10.30
N ASP A 2 7.54 -14.48 10.15
CA ASP A 2 7.51 -15.58 9.17
C ASP A 2 7.61 -15.12 7.70
N TRP A 3 6.93 -14.04 7.34
CA TRP A 3 7.01 -13.49 5.97
C TRP A 3 8.40 -12.98 5.61
N ASN A 4 9.12 -12.37 6.55
CA ASN A 4 10.50 -11.92 6.32
C ASN A 4 11.43 -13.09 6.05
N ILE A 5 11.26 -14.19 6.78
CA ILE A 5 12.02 -15.43 6.60
C ILE A 5 11.67 -16.06 5.24
N ALA A 6 10.38 -16.17 4.92
CA ALA A 6 9.92 -16.75 3.66
C ALA A 6 10.45 -15.99 2.43
N ILE A 7 10.35 -14.66 2.43
CA ILE A 7 10.85 -13.82 1.34
C ILE A 7 12.38 -13.95 1.22
N SER A 8 13.11 -13.85 2.33
CA SER A 8 14.56 -13.97 2.30
C SER A 8 15.02 -15.36 1.83
N SER A 9 14.32 -16.42 2.24
CA SER A 9 14.59 -17.78 1.75
C SER A 9 14.28 -17.92 0.26
N ALA A 10 13.17 -17.36 -0.21
CA ALA A 10 12.83 -17.38 -1.63
C ALA A 10 13.89 -16.67 -2.47
N ILE A 11 14.31 -15.46 -2.06
CA ILE A 11 15.37 -14.70 -2.73
C ILE A 11 16.67 -15.52 -2.77
N HIS A 12 17.03 -16.16 -1.67
CA HIS A 12 18.26 -16.97 -1.60
C HIS A 12 18.24 -18.20 -2.52
N HIS A 13 17.06 -18.80 -2.74
CA HIS A 13 16.91 -20.00 -3.58
C HIS A 13 16.71 -19.70 -5.06
N LEU A 14 16.45 -18.45 -5.43
CA LEU A 14 16.30 -18.07 -6.82
C LEU A 14 17.69 -17.93 -7.48
N ALA A 15 17.83 -18.51 -8.66
CA ALA A 15 19.09 -18.52 -9.40
C ALA A 15 19.51 -17.15 -9.96
N GLN A 16 18.69 -16.12 -9.76
CA GLN A 16 18.93 -14.75 -10.21
C GLN A 16 18.73 -13.76 -9.06
N PRO A 17 19.51 -12.68 -9.02
CA PRO A 17 19.29 -11.60 -8.05
C PRO A 17 17.87 -11.04 -8.20
N ILE A 18 17.17 -10.89 -7.10
CA ILE A 18 15.91 -10.16 -7.04
C ILE A 18 16.23 -8.81 -6.41
N ASP A 19 16.26 -7.78 -7.22
CA ASP A 19 16.54 -6.41 -6.77
C ASP A 19 15.26 -5.61 -6.54
N ASP A 20 14.12 -6.11 -7.02
CA ASP A 20 12.86 -5.40 -7.03
C ASP A 20 11.74 -6.24 -6.39
N LEU A 21 11.29 -5.82 -5.22
CA LEU A 21 10.10 -6.35 -4.58
C LEU A 21 8.94 -5.38 -4.73
N ALA A 22 7.76 -5.91 -5.03
CA ALA A 22 6.51 -5.17 -4.99
C ALA A 22 5.53 -5.85 -4.05
N TYR A 23 4.66 -5.07 -3.43
CA TYR A 23 3.59 -5.58 -2.60
C TYR A 23 2.22 -5.25 -3.22
N PHE A 24 1.32 -6.23 -3.23
CA PHE A 24 -0.09 -6.01 -3.51
C PHE A 24 -0.94 -6.79 -2.51
N GLY A 25 -1.75 -6.08 -1.76
CA GLY A 25 -2.64 -6.71 -0.78
C GLY A 25 -3.70 -5.73 -0.28
N LEU A 26 -4.96 -6.15 -0.28
CA LEU A 26 -6.11 -5.37 0.14
C LEU A 26 -6.78 -6.01 1.35
N SER A 27 -7.49 -5.21 2.15
CA SER A 27 -8.20 -5.67 3.34
C SER A 27 -7.25 -6.42 4.30
N MET A 28 -7.48 -7.68 4.55
CA MET A 28 -6.58 -8.53 5.35
C MET A 28 -5.14 -8.52 4.81
N GLY A 29 -4.96 -8.43 3.49
CA GLY A 29 -3.65 -8.24 2.87
C GLY A 29 -2.97 -6.95 3.31
N SER A 30 -3.71 -5.87 3.52
CA SER A 30 -3.15 -4.61 4.05
C SER A 30 -2.81 -4.72 5.54
N ILE A 31 -3.61 -5.43 6.34
CA ILE A 31 -3.34 -5.66 7.77
C ILE A 31 -1.96 -6.29 7.97
N PHE A 32 -1.63 -7.30 7.19
CA PHE A 32 -0.33 -7.96 7.26
C PHE A 32 0.75 -7.26 6.43
N GLY A 33 0.36 -6.62 5.33
CA GLY A 33 1.26 -5.99 4.37
C GLY A 33 1.92 -4.73 4.88
N ILE A 34 1.18 -3.83 5.52
CA ILE A 34 1.73 -2.57 6.02
C ILE A 34 2.86 -2.80 7.03
N PRO A 35 2.72 -3.65 8.06
CA PRO A 35 3.83 -3.99 8.95
C PRO A 35 5.00 -4.70 8.24
N LEU A 36 4.72 -5.54 7.26
CA LEU A 36 5.76 -6.20 6.47
C LEU A 36 6.58 -5.19 5.68
N ILE A 37 5.92 -4.30 4.93
CA ILE A 37 6.57 -3.25 4.13
C ILE A 37 7.39 -2.32 5.04
N ALA A 38 6.84 -1.95 6.19
CA ALA A 38 7.53 -1.11 7.17
C ALA A 38 8.80 -1.78 7.74
N SER A 39 8.75 -3.08 7.97
CA SER A 39 9.90 -3.85 8.50
C SER A 39 10.99 -4.11 7.46
N ARG A 40 10.67 -3.98 6.16
CA ARG A 40 11.56 -4.22 5.02
C ARG A 40 11.63 -2.97 4.16
N GLN A 41 12.78 -2.36 4.05
CA GLN A 41 12.96 -1.15 3.23
C GLN A 41 13.35 -1.46 1.76
N ASP A 42 13.21 -2.72 1.34
CA ASP A 42 13.56 -3.22 -0.01
C ASP A 42 12.34 -3.35 -0.95
N PHE A 43 11.13 -2.99 -0.49
CA PHE A 43 9.99 -2.87 -1.38
C PHE A 43 10.10 -1.62 -2.24
N LYS A 44 10.05 -1.79 -3.54
CA LYS A 44 10.13 -0.72 -4.53
C LYS A 44 8.81 0.02 -4.71
N VAL A 45 7.69 -0.65 -4.45
CA VAL A 45 6.33 -0.12 -4.59
C VAL A 45 5.35 -0.99 -3.81
N ALA A 46 4.27 -0.39 -3.35
CA ALA A 46 3.16 -1.10 -2.72
C ALA A 46 1.80 -0.62 -3.24
N ALA A 47 0.87 -1.55 -3.39
CA ALA A 47 -0.55 -1.27 -3.55
C ALA A 47 -1.29 -1.91 -2.38
N ILE A 48 -1.92 -1.09 -1.57
CA ILE A 48 -2.62 -1.46 -0.33
C ILE A 48 -3.95 -0.73 -0.27
N GLY A 49 -4.79 -1.09 0.67
CA GLY A 49 -6.05 -0.39 0.87
C GLY A 49 -7.12 -1.26 1.50
N LEU A 50 -8.36 -0.79 1.48
CA LEU A 50 -9.50 -1.42 2.16
C LEU A 50 -9.17 -1.70 3.63
N ILE A 51 -8.56 -0.72 4.28
CA ILE A 51 -8.08 -0.77 5.66
C ILE A 51 -8.24 0.59 6.32
N GLY A 52 -8.66 0.60 7.56
CA GLY A 52 -8.77 1.80 8.39
C GLY A 52 -8.11 1.61 9.74
N SER A 53 -7.83 2.72 10.39
CA SER A 53 -7.34 2.77 11.77
C SER A 53 -8.52 2.66 12.72
N ARG A 54 -8.88 1.46 13.16
CA ARG A 54 -9.88 1.29 14.22
C ARG A 54 -9.18 1.18 15.56
N GLU A 55 -9.51 2.07 16.48
CA GLU A 55 -8.95 2.05 17.84
C GLU A 55 -9.31 0.78 18.60
N ASP A 56 -10.48 0.19 18.28
CA ASP A 56 -10.96 -1.07 18.84
C ASP A 56 -10.48 -2.33 18.09
N ALA A 57 -9.78 -2.16 16.97
CA ALA A 57 -9.24 -3.28 16.22
C ALA A 57 -7.94 -3.78 16.84
N LEU A 58 -7.77 -5.09 16.83
CA LEU A 58 -6.65 -5.81 17.46
C LEU A 58 -5.25 -5.30 17.05
N HIS A 59 -5.14 -4.50 15.99
CA HIS A 59 -3.89 -3.99 15.41
C HIS A 59 -3.96 -2.51 14.96
N GLY A 60 -4.97 -1.74 15.41
CA GLY A 60 -5.18 -0.38 14.90
C GLY A 60 -3.99 0.54 15.07
N ASN A 61 -3.36 0.57 16.24
CA ASN A 61 -2.17 1.38 16.49
C ASN A 61 -0.94 0.84 15.77
N GLU A 62 -0.78 -0.48 15.69
CA GLU A 62 0.35 -1.11 14.99
C GLU A 62 0.34 -0.78 13.49
N ILE A 63 -0.86 -0.68 12.87
CA ILE A 63 -1.00 -0.27 11.47
C ILE A 63 -0.57 1.18 11.28
N LEU A 64 -0.97 2.09 12.18
CA LEU A 64 -0.58 3.50 12.11
C LEU A 64 0.92 3.70 12.31
N ASP A 65 1.50 2.99 13.26
CA ASP A 65 2.94 3.04 13.52
C ASP A 65 3.74 2.48 12.34
N ALA A 66 3.28 1.40 11.73
CA ALA A 66 3.88 0.82 10.54
C ALA A 66 3.70 1.74 9.29
N ALA A 67 2.54 2.39 9.14
CA ALA A 67 2.31 3.36 8.07
C ALA A 67 3.32 4.51 8.12
N GLN A 68 3.68 5.01 9.30
CA GLN A 68 4.71 6.04 9.48
C GLN A 68 6.12 5.58 9.06
N GLN A 69 6.34 4.31 8.87
CA GLN A 69 7.60 3.73 8.44
C GLN A 69 7.57 3.27 6.97
N THR A 70 6.40 3.28 6.33
CA THR A 70 6.23 2.90 4.92
C THR A 70 6.65 4.05 4.02
N ARG A 71 7.77 3.91 3.30
CA ARG A 71 8.40 4.97 2.51
C ARG A 71 8.39 4.74 1.00
N CYS A 72 8.22 3.51 0.54
CA CYS A 72 8.12 3.22 -0.89
C CYS A 72 6.89 3.92 -1.50
N PRO A 73 6.83 4.14 -2.82
CA PRO A 73 5.64 4.57 -3.52
C PRO A 73 4.42 3.72 -3.18
N VAL A 74 3.28 4.34 -2.89
CA VAL A 74 2.06 3.67 -2.45
C VAL A 74 0.85 4.07 -3.29
N LEU A 75 0.14 3.09 -3.83
CA LEU A 75 -1.24 3.24 -4.24
C LEU A 75 -2.15 2.75 -3.11
N PHE A 76 -3.02 3.62 -2.62
CA PHE A 76 -3.99 3.30 -1.57
C PHE A 76 -5.40 3.29 -2.15
N LEU A 77 -6.09 2.15 -2.05
CA LEU A 77 -7.46 1.98 -2.53
C LEU A 77 -8.45 2.05 -1.36
N MET A 78 -9.54 2.80 -1.51
CA MET A 78 -10.63 2.80 -0.55
C MET A 78 -11.99 2.80 -1.25
N GLN A 79 -12.99 2.22 -0.58
CA GLN A 79 -14.39 2.30 -1.00
C GLN A 79 -15.12 3.33 -0.14
N LEU A 80 -15.98 4.12 -0.78
CA LEU A 80 -16.65 5.24 -0.11
C LEU A 80 -17.79 4.80 0.82
N GLU A 81 -18.39 3.67 0.54
CA GLU A 81 -19.45 3.04 1.32
C GLU A 81 -18.99 1.76 2.02
N ASP A 82 -17.67 1.66 2.30
CA ASP A 82 -17.09 0.51 3.00
C ASP A 82 -17.77 0.30 4.36
N GLU A 83 -18.36 -0.87 4.55
CA GLU A 83 -19.10 -1.22 5.77
C GLU A 83 -18.22 -1.72 6.90
N LEU A 84 -16.93 -2.01 6.61
CA LEU A 84 -15.95 -2.47 7.59
C LEU A 84 -15.07 -1.33 8.12
N PHE A 85 -14.73 -0.38 7.26
CA PHE A 85 -13.83 0.73 7.59
C PHE A 85 -14.43 2.06 7.12
N ASP A 86 -14.75 2.94 8.04
CA ASP A 86 -15.23 4.27 7.71
C ASP A 86 -14.15 5.11 7.00
N ARG A 87 -14.61 6.11 6.24
CA ARG A 87 -13.74 6.99 5.43
C ARG A 87 -12.66 7.68 6.25
N GLY A 88 -13.00 8.15 7.44
CA GLY A 88 -12.06 8.86 8.30
C GLY A 88 -10.95 7.96 8.76
N SER A 89 -11.25 6.72 9.12
CA SER A 89 -10.26 5.71 9.51
C SER A 89 -9.35 5.31 8.37
N CYS A 90 -9.88 5.19 7.13
CA CYS A 90 -9.08 4.92 5.93
C CYS A 90 -8.13 6.08 5.62
N LEU A 91 -8.65 7.32 5.64
CA LEU A 91 -7.84 8.50 5.41
C LEU A 91 -6.76 8.69 6.48
N ASN A 92 -7.05 8.33 7.74
CA ASN A 92 -6.04 8.38 8.80
C ASN A 92 -4.86 7.45 8.51
N VAL A 93 -5.10 6.24 7.99
CA VAL A 93 -3.99 5.36 7.55
C VAL A 93 -3.23 5.97 6.38
N PHE A 94 -3.95 6.46 5.35
CA PHE A 94 -3.32 7.09 4.18
C PHE A 94 -2.46 8.30 4.57
N ASP A 95 -2.96 9.18 5.45
CA ASP A 95 -2.24 10.37 5.87
C ASP A 95 -0.96 10.03 6.64
N ARG A 96 -0.99 8.93 7.41
CA ARG A 96 0.16 8.43 8.18
C ARG A 96 1.26 7.81 7.35
N LEU A 97 0.99 7.39 6.10
CA LEU A 97 2.03 6.85 5.22
C LEU A 97 3.16 7.88 5.02
N ALA A 98 4.39 7.47 5.35
CA ALA A 98 5.57 8.33 5.22
C ALA A 98 6.07 8.44 3.76
N SER A 99 5.46 7.73 2.83
CA SER A 99 5.74 7.83 1.41
C SER A 99 5.50 9.26 0.90
N THR A 100 6.45 9.80 0.13
CA THR A 100 6.30 11.08 -0.58
C THR A 100 5.61 10.91 -1.93
N ASP A 101 5.52 9.69 -2.45
CA ASP A 101 4.82 9.32 -3.68
C ASP A 101 3.65 8.40 -3.32
N LYS A 102 2.58 9.00 -2.80
CA LYS A 102 1.38 8.28 -2.41
C LYS A 102 0.14 8.76 -3.16
N HIS A 103 -0.61 7.81 -3.69
CA HIS A 103 -1.81 8.03 -4.48
C HIS A 103 -3.02 7.44 -3.75
N LEU A 104 -4.11 8.19 -3.71
CA LEU A 104 -5.37 7.74 -3.14
C LEU A 104 -6.40 7.57 -4.27
N HIS A 105 -6.94 6.38 -4.40
CA HIS A 105 -8.08 6.09 -5.26
C HIS A 105 -9.28 5.71 -4.39
N ALA A 106 -10.35 6.48 -4.52
CA ALA A 106 -11.59 6.30 -3.77
C ALA A 106 -12.73 6.02 -4.73
N ASN A 107 -13.33 4.85 -4.62
CA ASN A 107 -14.41 4.41 -5.49
C ASN A 107 -15.73 4.29 -4.72
N PRO A 108 -16.88 4.51 -5.35
CA PRO A 108 -18.16 4.18 -4.75
C PRO A 108 -18.29 2.67 -4.58
N GLY A 109 -19.01 2.24 -3.55
CA GLY A 109 -19.31 0.82 -3.32
C GLY A 109 -18.90 0.31 -1.94
N LEU A 110 -19.34 -0.92 -1.67
CA LEU A 110 -19.07 -1.66 -0.44
C LEU A 110 -17.66 -2.27 -0.46
N HIS A 111 -17.20 -2.74 0.69
CA HIS A 111 -15.84 -3.27 0.89
C HIS A 111 -15.29 -4.14 -0.26
N PRO A 112 -15.98 -5.19 -0.78
CA PRO A 112 -15.42 -6.03 -1.83
C PRO A 112 -15.63 -5.50 -3.25
N GLN A 113 -16.32 -4.36 -3.43
CA GLN A 113 -16.78 -3.88 -4.73
C GLN A 113 -15.75 -3.01 -5.44
N ILE A 114 -14.54 -3.53 -5.60
CA ILE A 114 -13.47 -2.82 -6.31
C ILE A 114 -13.74 -2.90 -7.82
N PRO A 115 -13.77 -1.76 -8.55
CA PRO A 115 -13.89 -1.76 -9.99
C PRO A 115 -12.73 -2.53 -10.66
N ALA A 116 -13.02 -3.24 -11.76
CA ALA A 116 -11.99 -3.99 -12.48
C ALA A 116 -10.88 -3.06 -13.00
N GLU A 117 -11.23 -1.84 -13.38
CA GLU A 117 -10.32 -0.81 -13.85
C GLU A 117 -9.28 -0.41 -12.79
N GLU A 118 -9.65 -0.47 -11.51
CA GLU A 118 -8.71 -0.20 -10.40
C GLU A 118 -7.69 -1.32 -10.25
N ILE A 119 -8.07 -2.55 -10.52
CA ILE A 119 -7.14 -3.68 -10.52
C ILE A 119 -6.15 -3.54 -11.68
N ASP A 120 -6.63 -3.20 -12.87
CA ASP A 120 -5.77 -2.95 -14.04
C ASP A 120 -4.81 -1.77 -13.78
N TYR A 121 -5.32 -0.69 -13.21
CA TYR A 121 -4.49 0.45 -12.83
C TYR A 121 -3.42 0.06 -11.79
N THR A 122 -3.79 -0.75 -10.81
CA THR A 122 -2.87 -1.24 -9.77
C THR A 122 -1.69 -2.00 -10.39
N TYR A 123 -1.95 -2.92 -11.32
CA TYR A 123 -0.87 -3.63 -12.03
C TYR A 123 0.00 -2.68 -12.84
N GLN A 124 -0.59 -1.70 -13.52
CA GLN A 124 0.17 -0.69 -14.27
C GLN A 124 1.00 0.22 -13.36
N PHE A 125 0.46 0.60 -12.20
CA PHE A 125 1.17 1.38 -11.19
C PHE A 125 2.40 0.63 -10.70
N ILE A 126 2.24 -0.63 -10.29
CA ILE A 126 3.35 -1.49 -9.86
C ILE A 126 4.39 -1.64 -10.98
N ALA A 127 3.94 -1.99 -12.20
CA ALA A 127 4.83 -2.24 -13.32
C ALA A 127 5.69 -1.01 -13.67
N ARG A 128 5.11 0.20 -13.66
CA ARG A 128 5.85 1.45 -13.92
C ARG A 128 6.92 1.74 -12.87
N HIS A 129 6.64 1.47 -11.61
CA HIS A 129 7.62 1.68 -10.54
C HIS A 129 8.75 0.65 -10.58
N ILE A 130 8.43 -0.61 -10.85
CA ILE A 130 9.43 -1.67 -11.05
C ILE A 130 10.33 -1.34 -12.25
N ALA A 131 9.74 -0.92 -13.37
CA ALA A 131 10.48 -0.55 -14.58
C ALA A 131 11.26 0.78 -14.47
N GLY A 132 11.08 1.56 -13.39
CA GLY A 132 11.68 2.89 -13.24
C GLY A 132 11.13 3.93 -14.23
N THR A 133 9.94 3.70 -14.79
CA THR A 133 9.26 4.60 -15.73
C THR A 133 8.13 5.42 -15.10
N ALA A 134 7.92 5.25 -13.80
CA ALA A 134 6.97 6.06 -13.04
C ALA A 134 7.43 7.52 -13.04
N GLN A 135 6.53 8.41 -13.42
CA GLN A 135 6.76 9.85 -13.30
C GLN A 135 6.28 10.28 -11.91
N PRO A 136 7.13 10.88 -11.06
CA PRO A 136 6.66 11.46 -9.81
C PRO A 136 5.58 12.50 -10.13
N LYS A 137 4.51 12.51 -9.35
CA LYS A 137 3.46 13.53 -9.50
C LYS A 137 4.01 14.84 -8.94
N ILE A 138 4.62 15.63 -9.81
CA ILE A 138 5.04 17.01 -9.47
C ILE A 138 3.74 17.82 -9.45
N LEU A 139 3.34 18.27 -8.28
CA LEU A 139 2.39 19.36 -8.18
C LEU A 139 3.17 20.63 -8.59
N ASP A 140 2.83 21.18 -9.74
CA ASP A 140 3.33 22.51 -10.08
C ASP A 140 2.92 23.46 -8.95
N PRO A 141 3.85 24.26 -8.41
CA PRO A 141 3.47 25.29 -7.45
C PRO A 141 2.39 26.16 -8.09
N ILE A 142 1.28 26.34 -7.40
CA ILE A 142 0.24 27.28 -7.83
C ILE A 142 0.94 28.61 -7.97
N ALA A 143 1.03 29.13 -9.20
CA ALA A 143 1.54 30.48 -9.43
C ALA A 143 0.55 31.45 -8.77
N ASP A 144 1.03 32.23 -7.79
CA ASP A 144 0.31 33.33 -7.16
C ASP A 144 -0.02 34.45 -8.16
#